data_b2e7935ee59b930f2af0dbeb676d3173
#
_entry.id   b2e7935ee59b930f2af0dbeb676d3173
#
_cell.length_a   1.000
_cell.length_b   1.000
_cell.length_c   1.000
_cell.angle_alpha   90.00
_cell.angle_beta   90.00
_cell.angle_gamma   90.00
#
_symmetry.space_group_name_H-M   'P 1'
#
loop_
_entity.id
_entity.type
_entity.pdbx_description
1 polymer ?
#
loop_
_entity_poly.entity_id
_entity_poly.type
_entity_poly.pdbx_seq_one_letter_code
_entity_poly.pdbx_strand_id
1 'polypeptide(L)'
;MDVLGLIIGVVVLAASTHDNAAGTTLLDQAAERCGNRLEKALVDQGFKEQVLIHGALLGIDVEVVRRNREDHRQGFVPQPKRWIVEQVNGTLMLHRRLAREYDHRPDTSTSRVYWASIANMTRRLTTPSPAWRDTLGLAA
;
A
#
# COMPACT_ATOMS: atom_id res chain seq x y z
N MET A 1 -0.75 3.36 1.96
CA MET A 1 0.05 3.99 0.88
C MET A 1 -0.85 4.79 -0.04
N ASP A 2 -0.28 5.79 -0.71
CA ASP A 2 -0.97 6.60 -1.71
C ASP A 2 -0.93 5.99 -3.13
N VAL A 3 -1.49 6.70 -4.10
CA VAL A 3 -1.54 6.29 -5.52
C VAL A 3 -0.17 6.25 -6.20
N LEU A 4 0.87 6.83 -5.59
CA LEU A 4 2.25 6.79 -6.06
C LEU A 4 3.05 5.66 -5.40
N GLY A 5 2.44 4.90 -4.48
CA GLY A 5 3.09 3.86 -3.70
C GLY A 5 3.91 4.39 -2.53
N LEU A 6 3.67 5.63 -2.09
CA LEU A 6 4.32 6.17 -0.90
C LEU A 6 3.59 5.69 0.36
N ILE A 7 4.34 5.18 1.33
CA ILE A 7 3.77 4.64 2.56
C ILE A 7 3.35 5.78 3.48
N ILE A 8 2.05 5.89 3.72
CA ILE A 8 1.45 6.90 4.61
C ILE A 8 1.42 6.39 6.05
N GLY A 9 1.01 5.15 6.27
CA GLY A 9 0.87 4.54 7.58
C GLY A 9 1.36 3.10 7.60
N VAL A 10 1.78 2.63 8.76
CA VAL A 10 2.21 1.26 8.99
C VAL A 10 1.69 0.81 10.34
N VAL A 11 1.05 -0.34 10.37
CA VAL A 11 0.64 -1.03 11.59
C VAL A 11 1.24 -2.43 11.56
N VAL A 12 1.91 -2.82 12.62
CA VAL A 12 2.46 -4.16 12.81
C VAL A 12 1.74 -4.81 13.97
N LEU A 13 1.08 -5.91 13.69
CA LEU A 13 0.28 -6.66 14.66
C LEU A 13 0.70 -8.14 14.63
N ALA A 14 0.33 -8.86 15.68
CA ALA A 14 0.48 -10.31 15.70
C ALA A 14 -0.36 -10.94 14.58
N ALA A 15 0.15 -12.01 13.94
CA ALA A 15 -0.53 -12.68 12.83
C ALA A 15 -1.92 -13.25 13.19
N SER A 16 -2.21 -13.42 14.48
CA SER A 16 -3.53 -13.83 14.99
C SER A 16 -4.54 -12.69 15.10
N THR A 17 -4.10 -11.43 14.92
CA THR A 17 -4.99 -10.26 15.02
C THR A 17 -5.85 -10.14 13.77
N HIS A 18 -7.13 -9.82 13.95
CA HIS A 18 -8.07 -9.66 12.86
C HIS A 18 -7.75 -8.40 12.03
N ASP A 19 -7.85 -8.51 10.70
CA ASP A 19 -7.53 -7.43 9.74
C ASP A 19 -8.29 -6.12 10.01
N ASN A 20 -9.52 -6.19 10.52
CA ASN A 20 -10.31 -5.00 10.84
C ASN A 20 -9.65 -4.11 11.90
N ALA A 21 -8.96 -4.70 12.91
CA ALA A 21 -8.25 -3.92 13.90
C ALA A 21 -7.08 -3.15 13.28
N ALA A 22 -6.37 -3.77 12.34
CA ALA A 22 -5.34 -3.10 11.55
C ALA A 22 -5.93 -1.99 10.69
N GLY A 23 -7.09 -2.25 10.05
CA GLY A 23 -7.75 -1.31 9.13
C GLY A 23 -8.18 -0.03 9.81
N THR A 24 -8.83 -0.11 10.98
CA THR A 24 -9.24 1.08 11.73
C THR A 24 -8.04 1.90 12.17
N THR A 25 -7.01 1.27 12.75
CA THR A 25 -5.78 1.96 13.17
C THR A 25 -5.05 2.60 11.99
N LEU A 26 -5.01 1.95 10.82
CA LEU A 26 -4.41 2.53 9.61
C LEU A 26 -5.19 3.73 9.08
N LEU A 27 -6.53 3.71 9.15
CA LEU A 27 -7.35 4.86 8.77
C LEU A 27 -7.11 6.05 9.69
N ASP A 28 -7.02 5.83 11.01
CA ASP A 28 -6.71 6.89 11.98
C ASP A 28 -5.34 7.52 11.69
N GLN A 29 -4.30 6.70 11.49
CA GLN A 29 -2.96 7.20 11.13
C GLN A 29 -2.96 7.96 9.79
N ALA A 30 -3.71 7.48 8.81
CA ALA A 30 -3.77 8.13 7.50
C ALA A 30 -4.54 9.46 7.59
N ALA A 31 -5.66 9.51 8.32
CA ALA A 31 -6.42 10.73 8.56
C ALA A 31 -5.58 11.78 9.27
N GLU A 32 -4.87 11.40 10.34
CA GLU A 32 -3.99 12.30 11.09
C GLU A 32 -2.89 12.91 10.20
N ARG A 33 -2.24 12.09 9.35
CA ARG A 33 -1.12 12.53 8.52
C ARG A 33 -1.53 13.29 7.27
N CYS A 34 -2.65 12.94 6.67
CA CYS A 34 -3.14 13.56 5.44
C CYS A 34 -4.10 14.72 5.71
N GLY A 35 -4.73 14.77 6.88
CA GLY A 35 -5.80 15.69 7.17
C GLY A 35 -6.93 15.59 6.15
N ASN A 36 -7.55 16.70 5.81
CA ASN A 36 -8.69 16.78 4.88
C ASN A 36 -8.36 16.42 3.41
N ARG A 37 -7.11 16.01 3.11
CA ARG A 37 -6.71 15.58 1.75
C ARG A 37 -7.00 14.11 1.47
N LEU A 38 -7.34 13.32 2.49
CA LEU A 38 -7.69 11.92 2.33
C LEU A 38 -9.20 11.79 2.11
N GLU A 39 -9.60 11.70 0.86
CA GLU A 39 -11.01 11.60 0.47
C GLU A 39 -11.45 10.15 0.32
N LYS A 40 -10.54 9.27 -0.14
CA LYS A 40 -10.89 7.89 -0.48
C LYS A 40 -9.80 6.90 -0.07
N ALA A 41 -10.22 5.75 0.47
CA ALA A 41 -9.35 4.61 0.76
C ALA A 41 -9.85 3.35 0.04
N LEU A 42 -8.94 2.64 -0.63
CA LEU A 42 -9.22 1.35 -1.26
C LEU A 42 -8.70 0.24 -0.35
N VAL A 43 -9.54 -0.70 -0.01
CA VAL A 43 -9.21 -1.84 0.84
C VAL A 43 -9.54 -3.16 0.14
N ASP A 44 -8.88 -4.24 0.53
CA ASP A 44 -9.17 -5.55 -0.03
C ASP A 44 -10.39 -6.21 0.63
N GLN A 45 -10.76 -7.40 0.16
CA GLN A 45 -11.93 -8.14 0.65
C GLN A 45 -11.78 -8.68 2.08
N GLY A 46 -10.59 -8.66 2.68
CA GLY A 46 -10.34 -9.04 4.07
C GLY A 46 -10.96 -8.08 5.06
N PHE A 47 -11.12 -6.82 4.65
CA PHE A 47 -11.73 -5.79 5.49
C PHE A 47 -13.25 -5.83 5.40
N LYS A 48 -13.91 -5.70 6.56
CA LYS A 48 -15.35 -5.82 6.71
C LYS A 48 -16.00 -4.48 7.04
N GLU A 49 -17.31 -4.50 7.19
CA GLU A 49 -18.17 -3.36 7.45
C GLU A 49 -17.67 -2.41 8.55
N GLN A 50 -17.01 -2.93 9.58
CA GLN A 50 -16.45 -2.12 10.67
C GLN A 50 -15.45 -1.06 10.15
N VAL A 51 -14.63 -1.40 9.19
CA VAL A 51 -13.65 -0.46 8.60
C VAL A 51 -14.33 0.59 7.73
N LEU A 52 -15.40 0.20 7.02
CA LEU A 52 -16.21 1.13 6.22
C LEU A 52 -16.91 2.16 7.10
N ILE A 53 -17.54 1.70 8.19
CA ILE A 53 -18.21 2.56 9.17
C ILE A 53 -17.22 3.53 9.80
N HIS A 54 -16.05 3.01 10.20
CA HIS A 54 -14.98 3.84 10.79
C HIS A 54 -14.49 4.92 9.80
N GLY A 55 -14.28 4.54 8.53
CA GLY A 55 -13.94 5.49 7.48
C GLY A 55 -14.98 6.59 7.29
N ALA A 56 -16.27 6.22 7.30
CA ALA A 56 -17.36 7.19 7.21
C ALA A 56 -17.37 8.19 8.38
N LEU A 57 -17.04 7.73 9.60
CA LEU A 57 -16.91 8.62 10.77
C LEU A 57 -15.74 9.61 10.64
N LEU A 58 -14.70 9.23 9.90
CA LEU A 58 -13.55 10.09 9.58
C LEU A 58 -13.76 10.96 8.33
N GLY A 59 -14.91 10.85 7.66
CA GLY A 59 -15.19 11.53 6.40
C GLY A 59 -14.43 10.95 5.20
N ILE A 60 -14.00 9.69 5.27
CA ILE A 60 -13.24 8.99 4.23
C ILE A 60 -14.15 7.97 3.54
N ASP A 61 -14.27 8.04 2.21
CA ASP A 61 -14.95 7.03 1.39
C ASP A 61 -14.10 5.74 1.30
N VAL A 62 -14.50 4.70 2.01
CA VAL A 62 -13.79 3.40 1.99
C VAL A 62 -14.46 2.45 1.03
N GLU A 63 -13.76 2.11 -0.07
CA GLU A 63 -14.22 1.19 -1.09
C GLU A 63 -13.51 -0.17 -0.99
N VAL A 64 -14.27 -1.25 -0.89
CA VAL A 64 -13.75 -2.62 -0.94
C VAL A 64 -13.53 -3.04 -2.40
N VAL A 65 -12.29 -3.23 -2.78
CA VAL A 65 -11.92 -3.72 -4.10
C VAL A 65 -12.25 -5.21 -4.21
N ARG A 66 -13.25 -5.55 -5.00
CA ARG A 66 -13.66 -6.95 -5.24
C ARG A 66 -13.09 -7.45 -6.55
N ARG A 67 -12.64 -8.70 -6.57
CA ARG A 67 -12.36 -9.41 -7.82
C ARG A 67 -13.67 -9.64 -8.55
N ASN A 68 -13.71 -9.27 -9.82
CA ASN A 68 -14.87 -9.62 -10.66
C ASN A 68 -14.86 -11.14 -10.88
N ARG A 69 -16.00 -11.81 -10.62
CA ARG A 69 -16.13 -13.26 -10.81
C ARG A 69 -16.01 -13.70 -12.27
N GLU A 70 -16.31 -12.81 -13.21
CA GLU A 70 -16.23 -13.07 -14.64
C GLU A 70 -14.78 -13.11 -15.15
N ASP A 71 -13.84 -12.48 -14.43
CA ASP A 71 -12.42 -12.47 -14.79
C ASP A 71 -11.78 -13.87 -14.70
N HIS A 72 -12.36 -14.79 -13.94
CA HIS A 72 -11.86 -16.18 -13.85
C HIS A 72 -11.93 -16.97 -15.17
N ARG A 73 -12.73 -16.52 -16.14
CA ARG A 73 -12.90 -17.16 -17.45
C ARG A 73 -12.00 -16.57 -18.54
N GLN A 74 -11.39 -15.42 -18.32
CA GLN A 74 -10.64 -14.67 -19.34
C GLN A 74 -9.11 -14.69 -19.14
N GLY A 75 -8.58 -15.52 -18.24
CA GLY A 75 -7.14 -15.57 -17.95
C GLY A 75 -6.69 -14.43 -17.01
N PHE A 76 -5.49 -13.91 -17.22
CA PHE A 76 -4.95 -12.83 -16.38
C PHE A 76 -5.55 -11.46 -16.77
N VAL A 77 -6.47 -10.96 -15.95
CA VAL A 77 -7.02 -9.59 -16.09
C VAL A 77 -6.35 -8.68 -15.05
N PRO A 78 -5.56 -7.67 -15.45
CA PRO A 78 -4.94 -6.73 -14.54
C PRO A 78 -6.01 -5.93 -13.79
N GLN A 79 -6.00 -6.01 -12.46
CA GLN A 79 -6.89 -5.21 -11.63
C GLN A 79 -6.35 -3.77 -11.54
N PRO A 80 -7.15 -2.74 -11.87
CA PRO A 80 -6.74 -1.35 -11.72
C PRO A 80 -6.21 -1.06 -10.32
N LYS A 81 -5.08 -0.35 -10.22
CA LYS A 81 -4.45 0.07 -8.97
C LYS A 81 -3.83 -1.05 -8.09
N ARG A 82 -4.08 -2.33 -8.35
CA ARG A 82 -3.49 -3.44 -7.60
C ARG A 82 -1.98 -3.54 -7.83
N TRP A 83 -1.51 -3.25 -9.04
CA TRP A 83 -0.09 -3.27 -9.37
C TRP A 83 0.77 -2.38 -8.45
N ILE A 84 0.19 -1.27 -7.91
CA ILE A 84 0.88 -0.38 -6.98
C ILE A 84 1.21 -1.13 -5.68
N VAL A 85 0.26 -1.91 -5.16
CA VAL A 85 0.47 -2.72 -3.95
C VAL A 85 1.54 -3.77 -4.19
N GLU A 86 1.47 -4.47 -5.31
CA GLU A 86 2.43 -5.50 -5.68
C GLU A 86 3.84 -4.91 -5.89
N GLN A 87 3.93 -3.74 -6.53
CA GLN A 87 5.19 -3.03 -6.72
C GLN A 87 5.81 -2.58 -5.39
N VAL A 88 5.00 -2.01 -4.48
CA VAL A 88 5.49 -1.57 -3.16
C VAL A 88 5.96 -2.77 -2.36
N ASN A 89 5.18 -3.84 -2.30
CA ASN A 89 5.57 -5.07 -1.62
C ASN A 89 6.86 -5.65 -2.23
N GLY A 90 6.96 -5.72 -3.56
CA GLY A 90 8.16 -6.19 -4.24
C GLY A 90 9.39 -5.35 -3.90
N THR A 91 9.28 -4.02 -3.87
CA THR A 91 10.40 -3.15 -3.51
C THR A 91 10.77 -3.25 -2.03
N LEU A 92 9.81 -3.44 -1.13
CA LEU A 92 10.07 -3.67 0.29
C LEU A 92 10.80 -5.01 0.51
N MET A 93 10.44 -6.06 -0.24
CA MET A 93 11.10 -7.38 -0.15
C MET A 93 12.57 -7.36 -0.62
N LEU A 94 13.03 -6.34 -1.34
CA LEU A 94 14.44 -6.16 -1.65
C LEU A 94 15.27 -5.82 -0.40
N HIS A 95 14.63 -5.37 0.67
CA HIS A 95 15.27 -5.12 1.95
C HIS A 95 15.29 -6.41 2.77
N ARG A 96 16.48 -7.01 2.92
CA ARG A 96 16.69 -8.31 3.57
C ARG A 96 15.95 -8.48 4.91
N ARG A 97 15.86 -7.40 5.71
CA ARG A 97 15.22 -7.42 7.02
C ARG A 97 13.69 -7.40 6.95
N LEU A 98 13.11 -7.04 5.82
CA LEU A 98 11.66 -7.12 5.58
C LEU A 98 11.27 -8.40 4.86
N ALA A 99 12.19 -9.00 4.09
CA ALA A 99 11.95 -10.29 3.44
C ALA A 99 11.82 -11.43 4.47
N ARG A 100 12.43 -11.26 5.63
CA ARG A 100 12.33 -12.21 6.75
C ARG A 100 12.29 -11.45 8.06
N GLU A 101 11.17 -11.59 8.78
CA GLU A 101 10.96 -10.94 10.08
C GLU A 101 11.85 -11.57 11.16
N TYR A 102 12.63 -10.73 11.83
CA TYR A 102 13.49 -11.14 12.96
C TYR A 102 13.25 -10.29 14.19
N ASP A 103 12.42 -9.26 14.07
CA ASP A 103 12.21 -8.33 15.16
C ASP A 103 11.09 -8.82 16.07
N HIS A 104 11.32 -8.76 17.38
CA HIS A 104 10.33 -9.13 18.39
C HIS A 104 9.43 -7.95 18.80
N ARG A 105 9.82 -6.74 18.43
CA ARG A 105 9.10 -5.52 18.79
C ARG A 105 8.43 -4.90 17.55
N PRO A 106 7.10 -4.68 17.58
CA PRO A 106 6.36 -4.05 16.48
C PRO A 106 6.94 -2.70 16.04
N ASP A 107 7.39 -1.88 17.00
CA ASP A 107 7.99 -0.57 16.72
C ASP A 107 9.26 -0.68 15.85
N THR A 108 10.07 -1.72 16.10
CA THR A 108 11.27 -1.96 15.31
C THR A 108 10.92 -2.35 13.88
N SER A 109 9.95 -3.24 13.70
CA SER A 109 9.46 -3.64 12.38
C SER A 109 8.85 -2.45 11.64
N THR A 110 8.03 -1.65 12.31
CA THR A 110 7.48 -0.40 11.76
C THR A 110 8.59 0.56 11.29
N SER A 111 9.61 0.77 12.11
CA SER A 111 10.75 1.62 11.78
C SER A 111 11.49 1.12 10.54
N ARG A 112 11.67 -0.20 10.38
CA ARG A 112 12.32 -0.79 9.20
C ARG A 112 11.53 -0.54 7.92
N VAL A 113 10.20 -0.62 7.97
CA VAL A 113 9.35 -0.30 6.82
C VAL A 113 9.53 1.16 6.41
N TYR A 114 9.57 2.10 7.37
CA TYR A 114 9.82 3.51 7.06
C TYR A 114 11.23 3.75 6.50
N TRP A 115 12.26 3.13 7.05
CA TRP A 115 13.63 3.23 6.50
C TRP A 115 13.72 2.70 5.07
N ALA A 116 13.09 1.56 4.79
CA ALA A 116 13.02 1.00 3.44
C ALA A 116 12.27 1.94 2.48
N SER A 117 11.17 2.53 2.94
CA SER A 117 10.42 3.51 2.17
C SER A 117 11.24 4.76 1.85
N ILE A 118 11.97 5.31 2.83
CA ILE A 118 12.88 6.45 2.64
C ILE A 118 13.96 6.10 1.61
N ALA A 119 14.60 4.94 1.73
CA ALA A 119 15.62 4.50 0.78
C ALA A 119 15.05 4.36 -0.65
N ASN A 120 13.83 3.85 -0.79
CA ASN A 120 13.16 3.76 -2.09
C ASN A 120 12.80 5.13 -2.66
N MET A 121 12.34 6.07 -1.85
CA MET A 121 12.08 7.46 -2.27
C MET A 121 13.37 8.15 -2.70
N THR A 122 14.43 8.06 -1.91
CA THR A 122 15.73 8.64 -2.24
C THR A 122 16.22 8.12 -3.57
N ARG A 123 16.14 6.80 -3.80
CA ARG A 123 16.53 6.21 -5.09
C ARG A 123 15.70 6.77 -6.25
N ARG A 124 14.39 6.93 -6.10
CA ARG A 124 13.54 7.53 -7.15
C ARG A 124 13.93 8.97 -7.47
N LEU A 125 14.35 9.74 -6.49
CA LEU A 125 14.76 11.14 -6.67
C LEU A 125 16.16 11.28 -7.26
N THR A 126 17.07 10.34 -6.98
CA THR A 126 18.49 10.43 -7.36
C THR A 126 18.86 9.62 -8.59
N THR A 127 18.04 8.62 -8.96
CA THR A 127 18.32 7.78 -10.13
C THR A 127 17.63 8.39 -11.35
N PRO A 128 18.36 8.66 -12.45
CA PRO A 128 17.75 9.12 -13.68
C PRO A 128 16.75 8.11 -14.21
N SER A 129 15.70 8.60 -14.85
CA SER A 129 14.68 7.75 -15.49
C SER A 129 15.35 6.83 -16.51
N PRO A 130 14.97 5.55 -16.60
CA PRO A 130 15.56 4.65 -17.60
C PRO A 130 15.34 5.17 -19.02
N ALA A 131 16.42 5.26 -19.80
CA ALA A 131 16.44 5.79 -21.16
C ALA A 131 15.52 5.04 -22.17
N TRP A 132 15.02 3.84 -21.82
CA TRP A 132 14.10 3.10 -22.69
C TRP A 132 12.76 3.82 -22.95
N ARG A 133 12.39 4.80 -22.11
CA ARG A 133 11.20 5.64 -22.36
C ARG A 133 11.42 6.67 -23.46
N ASP A 134 12.68 7.05 -23.68
CA ASP A 134 13.02 8.10 -24.63
C ASP A 134 13.24 7.54 -26.04
N THR A 135 13.48 6.22 -26.18
CA THR A 135 13.70 5.57 -27.47
C THR A 135 12.43 5.20 -28.24
N LEU A 136 11.27 5.22 -27.59
CA LEU A 136 9.98 4.95 -28.25
C LEU A 136 9.39 6.17 -29.01
N GLY A 137 10.00 7.34 -28.89
CA GLY A 137 9.59 8.56 -29.57
C GLY A 137 10.28 8.84 -30.92
N LEU A 138 11.25 7.99 -31.36
CA LEU A 138 12.05 8.20 -32.55
C LEU A 138 11.76 7.22 -33.71
N ALA A 139 10.69 6.42 -33.59
CA ALA A 139 10.22 5.52 -34.65
C ALA A 139 8.79 5.94 -35.10
N ALA A 140 8.68 7.14 -35.68
CA ALA A 140 7.52 7.61 -36.45
C ALA A 140 8.02 8.29 -37.71
#